data_acf19330590ddd0b847ec8e8738782d2
#
_entry.id   acf19330590ddd0b847ec8e8738782d2
#
_cell.length_a   1.000
_cell.length_b   1.000
_cell.length_c   1.000
_cell.angle_alpha   90.00
_cell.angle_beta   90.00
_cell.angle_gamma   90.00
#
_symmetry.space_group_name_H-M   'P 1'
#
loop_
_entity.id
_entity.type
_entity.pdbx_description
1 polymer ?
#
loop_
_entity_poly.entity_id
_entity_poly.type
_entity_poly.pdbx_seq_one_letter_code
_entity_poly.pdbx_strand_id
1 'polypeptide(L)'
;MKSGIRFDLLGVFAVFYVIFLYGPVLLLPLFSFNDSIYVAFPLKAFTFKWYHEMIANTQLIKALYASVKVGIAVAFVSTIFGILAAKALTRYYLPGRGAVVAIIMVPLVIPYIILAIALLTIFRKFFDFELSLWTIGAAHVVICVPFSMLVMMSRLQGFDKSLEEASADLGQGPWTTFWKVTFPLAAPGIVSSLLLCFTTSFDEYLLAAFLAGNDATLPLFIFSQLRFPTRLPGTLALGSCILIASCIIVTFSEWLRRRGVPSQDGGLV
;
A
#
# COMPACT_ATOMS: atom_id res chain seq x y z
N MET A 1 -44.84 6.25 11.39
CA MET A 1 -44.47 4.84 11.68
C MET A 1 -43.06 4.86 12.28
N LYS A 2 -42.93 4.51 13.57
CA LYS A 2 -41.63 4.45 14.27
C LYS A 2 -40.92 3.18 13.79
N SER A 3 -39.87 3.30 13.00
CA SER A 3 -38.95 2.21 12.72
C SER A 3 -38.16 1.93 14.01
N GLY A 4 -38.63 1.02 14.82
CA GLY A 4 -37.88 0.50 15.95
C GLY A 4 -36.60 -0.13 15.39
N ILE A 5 -35.45 0.27 15.90
CA ILE A 5 -34.18 -0.38 15.64
C ILE A 5 -34.34 -1.82 16.13
N ARG A 6 -34.64 -2.74 15.21
CA ARG A 6 -34.53 -4.17 15.49
C ARG A 6 -33.02 -4.46 15.65
N PHE A 7 -32.63 -4.69 16.87
CA PHE A 7 -31.30 -5.24 17.14
C PHE A 7 -31.26 -6.65 16.51
N ASP A 8 -30.82 -6.70 15.27
CA ASP A 8 -30.53 -7.97 14.62
C ASP A 8 -29.25 -8.52 15.23
N LEU A 9 -29.22 -9.81 15.56
CA LEU A 9 -28.05 -10.50 16.13
C LEU A 9 -26.79 -10.25 15.28
N LEU A 10 -26.94 -10.17 13.94
CA LEU A 10 -25.88 -9.82 13.00
C LEU A 10 -25.39 -8.39 13.21
N GLY A 11 -26.27 -7.43 13.48
CA GLY A 11 -25.91 -6.04 13.76
C GLY A 11 -25.09 -5.94 15.06
N VAL A 12 -25.51 -6.63 16.11
CA VAL A 12 -24.76 -6.68 17.38
C VAL A 12 -23.39 -7.32 17.18
N PHE A 13 -23.32 -8.43 16.46
CA PHE A 13 -22.06 -9.09 16.13
C PHE A 13 -21.13 -8.16 15.32
N ALA A 14 -21.65 -7.48 14.31
CA ALA A 14 -20.88 -6.54 13.49
C ALA A 14 -20.29 -5.40 14.33
N VAL A 15 -21.08 -4.81 15.23
CA VAL A 15 -20.59 -3.75 16.13
C VAL A 15 -19.49 -4.29 17.06
N PHE A 16 -19.73 -5.45 17.69
CA PHE A 16 -18.71 -6.08 18.55
C PHE A 16 -17.42 -6.38 17.78
N TYR A 17 -17.54 -6.91 16.57
CA TYR A 17 -16.39 -7.19 15.70
C TYR A 17 -15.58 -5.92 15.36
N VAL A 18 -16.27 -4.83 15.02
CA VAL A 18 -15.64 -3.54 14.74
C VAL A 18 -14.93 -3.01 15.99
N ILE A 19 -15.56 -3.05 17.16
CA ILE A 19 -14.93 -2.60 18.42
C ILE A 19 -13.71 -3.47 18.76
N PHE A 20 -13.83 -4.78 18.60
CA PHE A 20 -12.73 -5.71 18.85
C PHE A 20 -11.54 -5.46 17.90
N LEU A 21 -11.81 -5.20 16.61
CA LEU A 21 -10.79 -4.96 15.59
C LEU A 21 -10.10 -3.60 15.75
N TYR A 22 -10.88 -2.55 15.99
CA TYR A 22 -10.34 -1.17 16.05
C TYR A 22 -9.99 -0.71 17.46
N GLY A 23 -10.49 -1.38 18.50
CA GLY A 23 -10.20 -1.05 19.88
C GLY A 23 -8.70 -0.94 20.18
N PRO A 24 -7.87 -1.96 19.85
CA PRO A 24 -6.42 -1.88 20.04
C PRO A 24 -5.76 -0.71 19.29
N VAL A 25 -6.25 -0.39 18.08
CA VAL A 25 -5.72 0.71 17.26
C VAL A 25 -5.99 2.08 17.92
N LEU A 26 -7.15 2.24 18.56
CA LEU A 26 -7.50 3.47 19.28
C LEU A 26 -6.67 3.68 20.56
N LEU A 27 -6.03 2.64 21.08
CA LEU A 27 -5.09 2.77 22.20
C LEU A 27 -3.81 3.51 21.79
N LEU A 28 -3.42 3.50 20.50
CA LEU A 28 -2.23 4.21 20.03
C LEU A 28 -2.33 5.73 20.33
N PRO A 29 -3.36 6.46 19.85
CA PRO A 29 -3.50 7.87 20.19
C PRO A 29 -3.75 8.10 21.68
N LEU A 30 -4.47 7.22 22.36
CA LEU A 30 -4.73 7.37 23.78
C LEU A 30 -3.43 7.39 24.60
N PHE A 31 -2.57 6.39 24.39
CA PHE A 31 -1.31 6.30 25.13
C PHE A 31 -0.23 7.26 24.61
N SER A 32 -0.33 7.77 23.38
CA SER A 32 0.61 8.76 22.85
C SER A 32 0.56 10.10 23.59
N PHE A 33 -0.57 10.41 24.25
CA PHE A 33 -0.73 11.60 25.07
C PHE A 33 -0.47 11.36 26.56
N ASN A 34 -0.17 10.12 26.97
CA ASN A 34 0.09 9.80 28.37
C ASN A 34 1.52 10.16 28.76
N ASP A 35 1.69 10.98 29.81
CA ASP A 35 3.02 11.32 30.36
C ASP A 35 3.60 10.16 31.19
N SER A 36 3.82 9.04 30.54
CA SER A 36 4.43 7.84 31.11
C SER A 36 5.17 7.06 30.01
N ILE A 37 6.30 6.47 30.40
CA ILE A 37 7.03 5.52 29.57
C ILE A 37 6.33 4.14 29.48
N TYR A 38 5.39 3.89 30.40
CA TYR A 38 4.65 2.64 30.45
C TYR A 38 3.29 2.80 29.76
N VAL A 39 2.99 1.85 28.87
CA VAL A 39 1.71 1.73 28.19
C VAL A 39 0.76 0.94 29.09
N ALA A 40 0.24 1.60 30.13
CA ALA A 40 -0.60 0.99 31.16
C ALA A 40 -1.61 1.98 31.72
N PHE A 41 -2.72 1.46 32.24
CA PHE A 41 -3.68 2.22 33.06
C PHE A 41 -3.29 2.17 34.53
N PRO A 42 -3.60 3.26 35.30
CA PRO A 42 -4.28 4.49 34.90
C PRO A 42 -3.35 5.44 34.14
N LEU A 43 -3.94 6.30 33.27
CA LEU A 43 -3.22 7.37 32.60
C LEU A 43 -2.74 8.38 33.66
N LYS A 44 -1.48 8.87 33.53
CA LYS A 44 -0.90 9.79 34.52
C LYS A 44 -1.32 11.24 34.28
N ALA A 45 -0.96 11.77 33.10
CA ALA A 45 -1.23 13.15 32.73
C ALA A 45 -1.27 13.27 31.22
N PHE A 46 -1.91 14.33 30.71
CA PHE A 46 -1.93 14.64 29.28
C PHE A 46 -0.68 15.44 28.90
N THR A 47 0.04 15.00 27.85
CA THR A 47 1.26 15.65 27.38
C THR A 47 1.42 15.59 25.87
N PHE A 48 2.07 16.61 25.28
CA PHE A 48 2.55 16.63 23.89
C PHE A 48 4.06 16.37 23.78
N LYS A 49 4.74 16.05 24.88
CA LYS A 49 6.19 15.85 24.94
C LYS A 49 6.67 14.86 23.86
N TRP A 50 5.99 13.73 23.72
CA TRP A 50 6.37 12.66 22.80
C TRP A 50 6.27 13.08 21.33
N TYR A 51 5.36 13.99 21.01
CA TYR A 51 5.25 14.55 19.66
C TYR A 51 6.40 15.50 19.35
N HIS A 52 6.83 16.32 20.32
CA HIS A 52 8.00 17.18 20.18
C HIS A 52 9.29 16.35 20.03
N GLU A 53 9.48 15.33 20.87
CA GLU A 53 10.61 14.41 20.77
C GLU A 53 10.63 13.64 19.45
N MET A 54 9.47 13.21 18.96
CA MET A 54 9.31 12.52 17.67
C MET A 54 9.78 13.43 16.52
N ILE A 55 9.31 14.67 16.46
CA ILE A 55 9.68 15.64 15.40
C ILE A 55 11.17 16.00 15.47
N ALA A 56 11.74 16.08 16.65
CA ALA A 56 13.17 16.34 16.86
C ALA A 56 14.08 15.14 16.51
N ASN A 57 13.50 13.94 16.33
CA ASN A 57 14.26 12.73 16.05
C ASN A 57 14.67 12.67 14.58
N THR A 58 15.90 13.08 14.29
CA THR A 58 16.45 13.10 12.93
C THR A 58 16.54 11.72 12.28
N GLN A 59 16.75 10.64 13.06
CA GLN A 59 16.81 9.26 12.52
C GLN A 59 15.42 8.81 12.06
N LEU A 60 14.36 9.14 12.83
CA LEU A 60 12.99 8.87 12.45
C LEU A 60 12.61 9.59 11.15
N ILE A 61 12.92 10.89 11.05
CA ILE A 61 12.63 11.68 9.85
C ILE A 61 13.37 11.13 8.62
N LYS A 62 14.63 10.72 8.78
CA LYS A 62 15.38 10.06 7.70
C LYS A 62 14.72 8.75 7.28
N ALA A 63 14.32 7.91 8.23
CA ALA A 63 13.65 6.64 7.96
C ALA A 63 12.28 6.82 7.28
N LEU A 64 11.50 7.82 7.71
CA LEU A 64 10.24 8.20 7.07
C LEU A 64 10.46 8.63 5.62
N TYR A 65 11.43 9.53 5.39
CA TYR A 65 11.77 9.97 4.03
C TYR A 65 12.27 8.82 3.15
N ALA A 66 13.07 7.91 3.69
CA ALA A 66 13.53 6.71 3.00
C ALA A 66 12.36 5.82 2.57
N SER A 67 11.41 5.54 3.48
CA SER A 67 10.21 4.76 3.16
C SER A 67 9.34 5.41 2.11
N VAL A 68 9.10 6.72 2.20
CA VAL A 68 8.31 7.45 1.19
C VAL A 68 9.00 7.41 -0.17
N LYS A 69 10.31 7.66 -0.21
CA LYS A 69 11.09 7.63 -1.46
C LYS A 69 11.07 6.25 -2.11
N VAL A 70 11.33 5.19 -1.34
CA VAL A 70 11.28 3.82 -1.84
C VAL A 70 9.86 3.46 -2.27
N GLY A 71 8.85 3.75 -1.44
CA GLY A 71 7.45 3.45 -1.73
C GLY A 71 6.97 4.10 -3.03
N ILE A 72 7.29 5.37 -3.26
CA ILE A 72 6.94 6.08 -4.50
C ILE A 72 7.64 5.43 -5.70
N ALA A 73 8.96 5.20 -5.63
CA ALA A 73 9.70 4.59 -6.73
C ALA A 73 9.17 3.19 -7.07
N VAL A 74 8.94 2.35 -6.05
CA VAL A 74 8.36 1.01 -6.21
C VAL A 74 6.97 1.07 -6.82
N ALA A 75 6.10 1.96 -6.34
CA ALA A 75 4.75 2.12 -6.87
C ALA A 75 4.76 2.41 -8.37
N PHE A 76 5.58 3.37 -8.81
CA PHE A 76 5.68 3.71 -10.23
C PHE A 76 6.25 2.56 -11.06
N VAL A 77 7.38 1.98 -10.65
CA VAL A 77 8.03 0.90 -11.39
C VAL A 77 7.12 -0.32 -11.49
N SER A 78 6.55 -0.75 -10.36
CA SER A 78 5.66 -1.92 -10.33
C SER A 78 4.37 -1.69 -11.12
N THR A 79 3.81 -0.48 -11.11
CA THR A 79 2.62 -0.17 -11.89
C THR A 79 2.93 -0.19 -13.40
N ILE A 80 4.07 0.31 -13.83
CA ILE A 80 4.49 0.23 -15.24
C ILE A 80 4.61 -1.25 -15.67
N PHE A 81 5.33 -2.08 -14.92
CA PHE A 81 5.44 -3.50 -15.22
C PHE A 81 4.09 -4.22 -15.16
N GLY A 82 3.25 -3.88 -14.19
CA GLY A 82 1.90 -4.42 -14.08
C GLY A 82 1.00 -4.08 -15.27
N ILE A 83 1.05 -2.84 -15.77
CA ILE A 83 0.34 -2.42 -16.99
C ILE A 83 0.82 -3.21 -18.20
N LEU A 84 2.14 -3.32 -18.38
CA LEU A 84 2.73 -4.04 -19.51
C LEU A 84 2.35 -5.53 -19.48
N ALA A 85 2.49 -6.18 -18.31
CA ALA A 85 2.11 -7.57 -18.12
C ALA A 85 0.61 -7.78 -18.33
N ALA A 86 -0.24 -6.95 -17.73
CA ALA A 86 -1.68 -7.04 -17.87
C ALA A 86 -2.13 -6.82 -19.32
N LYS A 87 -1.56 -5.84 -20.02
CA LYS A 87 -1.87 -5.60 -21.43
C LYS A 87 -1.44 -6.78 -22.30
N ALA A 88 -0.24 -7.32 -22.10
CA ALA A 88 0.23 -8.51 -22.80
C ALA A 88 -0.71 -9.71 -22.60
N LEU A 89 -1.13 -9.95 -21.38
CA LEU A 89 -1.99 -11.07 -21.01
C LEU A 89 -3.45 -10.91 -21.41
N THR A 90 -3.98 -9.68 -21.55
CA THR A 90 -5.40 -9.46 -21.85
C THR A 90 -5.69 -9.11 -23.29
N ARG A 91 -4.74 -8.52 -24.01
CA ARG A 91 -4.93 -7.99 -25.37
C ARG A 91 -4.27 -8.82 -26.46
N TYR A 92 -3.26 -9.63 -26.10
CA TYR A 92 -2.53 -10.43 -27.06
C TYR A 92 -2.74 -11.93 -26.83
N TYR A 93 -2.67 -12.70 -27.90
CA TYR A 93 -2.61 -14.16 -27.81
C TYR A 93 -1.21 -14.58 -27.37
N LEU A 94 -1.11 -15.11 -26.16
CA LEU A 94 0.14 -15.61 -25.58
C LEU A 94 0.01 -17.12 -25.37
N PRO A 95 0.75 -17.93 -26.15
CA PRO A 95 0.84 -19.35 -25.86
C PRO A 95 1.51 -19.53 -24.49
N GLY A 96 0.95 -20.44 -23.66
CA GLY A 96 1.46 -20.61 -22.29
C GLY A 96 1.08 -19.51 -21.30
N ARG A 97 0.06 -18.68 -21.58
CA ARG A 97 -0.42 -17.60 -20.69
C ARG A 97 -0.52 -18.01 -19.22
N GLY A 98 -1.03 -19.22 -18.94
CA GLY A 98 -1.14 -19.73 -17.57
C GLY A 98 0.20 -19.86 -16.88
N ALA A 99 1.23 -20.35 -17.57
CA ALA A 99 2.58 -20.47 -17.03
C ALA A 99 3.22 -19.10 -16.77
N VAL A 100 3.01 -18.14 -17.68
CA VAL A 100 3.51 -16.75 -17.48
C VAL A 100 2.89 -16.13 -16.24
N VAL A 101 1.57 -16.24 -16.08
CA VAL A 101 0.87 -15.76 -14.86
C VAL A 101 1.41 -16.46 -13.61
N ALA A 102 1.55 -17.80 -13.66
CA ALA A 102 2.07 -18.56 -12.53
C ALA A 102 3.48 -18.10 -12.13
N ILE A 103 4.39 -17.88 -13.08
CA ILE A 103 5.75 -17.40 -12.81
C ILE A 103 5.74 -16.00 -12.16
N ILE A 104 4.92 -15.07 -12.69
CA ILE A 104 4.82 -13.73 -12.10
C ILE A 104 4.26 -13.79 -10.67
N MET A 105 3.39 -14.74 -10.36
CA MET A 105 2.77 -14.91 -9.05
C MET A 105 3.65 -15.65 -8.03
N VAL A 106 4.73 -16.30 -8.45
CA VAL A 106 5.63 -17.06 -7.55
C VAL A 106 6.06 -16.26 -6.31
N PRO A 107 6.46 -14.97 -6.41
CA PRO A 107 6.89 -14.20 -5.25
C PRO A 107 5.83 -14.05 -4.16
N LEU A 108 4.54 -14.12 -4.49
CA LEU A 108 3.46 -14.02 -3.51
C LEU A 108 3.21 -15.33 -2.74
N VAL A 109 3.67 -16.45 -3.28
CA VAL A 109 3.51 -17.77 -2.65
C VAL A 109 4.69 -18.10 -1.75
N ILE A 110 5.87 -17.56 -2.06
CA ILE A 110 7.09 -17.77 -1.27
C ILE A 110 6.98 -16.97 0.04
N PRO A 111 7.24 -17.58 1.21
CA PRO A 111 7.36 -16.83 2.46
C PRO A 111 8.40 -15.70 2.33
N TYR A 112 8.04 -14.48 2.75
CA TYR A 112 8.89 -13.29 2.56
C TYR A 112 10.30 -13.43 3.13
N ILE A 113 10.47 -14.17 4.24
CA ILE A 113 11.80 -14.41 4.81
C ILE A 113 12.69 -15.24 3.87
N ILE A 114 12.12 -16.24 3.19
CA ILE A 114 12.85 -17.07 2.22
C ILE A 114 13.21 -16.22 0.98
N LEU A 115 12.25 -15.42 0.52
CA LEU A 115 12.48 -14.50 -0.60
C LEU A 115 13.56 -13.47 -0.27
N ALA A 116 13.56 -12.92 0.95
CA ALA A 116 14.57 -11.96 1.41
C ALA A 116 15.97 -12.56 1.41
N ILE A 117 16.14 -13.78 1.93
CA ILE A 117 17.44 -14.49 1.95
C ILE A 117 17.89 -14.82 0.52
N ALA A 118 16.98 -15.25 -0.35
CA ALA A 118 17.29 -15.54 -1.74
C ALA A 118 17.78 -14.27 -2.48
N LEU A 119 17.05 -13.14 -2.35
CA LEU A 119 17.43 -11.86 -2.95
C LEU A 119 18.73 -11.32 -2.37
N LEU A 120 18.93 -11.42 -1.06
CA LEU A 120 20.21 -11.08 -0.42
C LEU A 120 21.36 -11.86 -1.04
N THR A 121 21.19 -13.16 -1.22
CA THR A 121 22.21 -14.03 -1.82
C THR A 121 22.49 -13.63 -3.26
N ILE A 122 21.45 -13.35 -4.05
CA ILE A 122 21.56 -12.90 -5.44
C ILE A 122 22.31 -11.57 -5.50
N PHE A 123 21.90 -10.57 -4.71
CA PHE A 123 22.51 -9.24 -4.75
C PHE A 123 23.99 -9.27 -4.30
N ARG A 124 24.30 -10.04 -3.23
CA ARG A 124 25.67 -10.08 -2.69
C ARG A 124 26.61 -11.04 -3.42
N LYS A 125 26.15 -12.25 -3.77
CA LYS A 125 27.03 -13.27 -4.38
C LYS A 125 27.15 -13.17 -5.91
N PHE A 126 26.04 -12.82 -6.60
CA PHE A 126 26.04 -12.82 -8.06
C PHE A 126 26.32 -11.44 -8.65
N PHE A 127 25.87 -10.37 -7.99
CA PHE A 127 26.01 -9.01 -8.49
C PHE A 127 26.98 -8.16 -7.68
N ASP A 128 27.41 -8.62 -6.52
CA ASP A 128 28.25 -7.88 -5.56
C ASP A 128 27.73 -6.47 -5.25
N PHE A 129 26.40 -6.30 -5.21
CA PHE A 129 25.77 -5.02 -4.91
C PHE A 129 25.90 -4.71 -3.42
N GLU A 130 26.25 -3.48 -3.11
CA GLU A 130 26.11 -2.96 -1.75
C GLU A 130 24.63 -2.82 -1.39
N LEU A 131 24.29 -3.27 -0.17
CA LEU A 131 22.93 -3.17 0.33
C LEU A 131 22.57 -1.70 0.62
N SER A 132 21.40 -1.27 0.17
CA SER A 132 20.97 0.13 0.21
C SER A 132 19.47 0.25 -0.02
N LEU A 133 18.95 1.47 -0.07
CA LEU A 133 17.55 1.71 -0.46
C LEU A 133 17.20 1.17 -1.86
N TRP A 134 18.18 1.05 -2.76
CA TRP A 134 17.97 0.47 -4.09
C TRP A 134 17.72 -1.04 -4.04
N THR A 135 18.45 -1.77 -3.22
CA THR A 135 18.23 -3.22 -3.04
C THR A 135 16.91 -3.50 -2.36
N ILE A 136 16.49 -2.65 -1.40
CA ILE A 136 15.14 -2.70 -0.84
C ILE A 136 14.10 -2.46 -1.94
N GLY A 137 14.25 -1.36 -2.70
CA GLY A 137 13.31 -1.01 -3.77
C GLY A 137 13.17 -2.12 -4.81
N ALA A 138 14.28 -2.70 -5.26
CA ALA A 138 14.27 -3.82 -6.21
C ALA A 138 13.51 -5.04 -5.66
N ALA A 139 13.72 -5.40 -4.40
CA ALA A 139 13.00 -6.49 -3.75
C ALA A 139 11.49 -6.20 -3.60
N HIS A 140 11.14 -4.96 -3.24
CA HIS A 140 9.74 -4.55 -3.14
C HIS A 140 9.05 -4.56 -4.51
N VAL A 141 9.75 -4.21 -5.61
CA VAL A 141 9.21 -4.34 -6.97
C VAL A 141 8.86 -5.79 -7.28
N VAL A 142 9.68 -6.75 -6.87
CA VAL A 142 9.42 -8.19 -7.11
C VAL A 142 8.09 -8.62 -6.50
N ILE A 143 7.73 -8.16 -5.30
CA ILE A 143 6.46 -8.49 -4.65
C ILE A 143 5.29 -7.62 -5.11
N CYS A 144 5.54 -6.38 -5.56
CA CYS A 144 4.49 -5.44 -5.96
C CYS A 144 4.02 -5.65 -7.41
N VAL A 145 4.88 -6.14 -8.32
CA VAL A 145 4.51 -6.39 -9.73
C VAL A 145 3.33 -7.35 -9.87
N PRO A 146 3.27 -8.50 -9.17
CA PRO A 146 2.09 -9.37 -9.24
C PRO A 146 0.79 -8.67 -8.82
N PHE A 147 0.81 -7.89 -7.73
CA PHE A 147 -0.36 -7.14 -7.27
C PHE A 147 -0.82 -6.12 -8.32
N SER A 148 0.13 -5.35 -8.85
CA SER A 148 -0.14 -4.39 -9.91
C SER A 148 -0.73 -5.06 -11.16
N MET A 149 -0.14 -6.19 -11.58
CA MET A 149 -0.64 -6.97 -12.71
C MET A 149 -2.09 -7.40 -12.51
N LEU A 150 -2.45 -7.93 -11.33
CA LEU A 150 -3.83 -8.36 -11.04
C LEU A 150 -4.82 -7.21 -11.09
N VAL A 151 -4.50 -6.06 -10.46
CA VAL A 151 -5.34 -4.86 -10.49
C VAL A 151 -5.54 -4.38 -11.92
N MET A 152 -4.46 -4.34 -12.70
CA MET A 152 -4.52 -3.87 -14.08
C MET A 152 -5.22 -4.87 -15.01
N MET A 153 -5.05 -6.20 -14.81
CA MET A 153 -5.79 -7.22 -15.56
C MET A 153 -7.30 -7.08 -15.33
N SER A 154 -7.73 -6.98 -14.09
CA SER A 154 -9.14 -6.76 -13.75
C SER A 154 -9.70 -5.51 -14.43
N ARG A 155 -8.93 -4.42 -14.42
CA ARG A 155 -9.35 -3.15 -15.05
C ARG A 155 -9.43 -3.26 -16.57
N LEU A 156 -8.41 -3.84 -17.22
CA LEU A 156 -8.38 -3.99 -18.68
C LEU A 156 -9.44 -4.98 -19.20
N GLN A 157 -9.82 -5.97 -18.43
CA GLN A 157 -10.94 -6.88 -18.76
C GLN A 157 -12.31 -6.21 -18.62
N GLY A 158 -12.40 -5.14 -17.83
CA GLY A 158 -13.64 -4.44 -17.53
C GLY A 158 -14.13 -3.48 -18.62
N PHE A 159 -13.36 -3.22 -19.68
CA PHE A 159 -13.81 -2.43 -20.82
C PHE A 159 -13.66 -3.15 -22.16
N ASP A 160 -14.52 -2.79 -23.10
CA ASP A 160 -14.64 -3.45 -24.38
C ASP A 160 -13.38 -3.22 -25.23
N LYS A 161 -12.87 -4.32 -25.81
CA LYS A 161 -11.74 -4.32 -26.72
C LYS A 161 -12.04 -3.58 -28.04
N SER A 162 -13.31 -3.52 -28.44
CA SER A 162 -13.78 -2.82 -29.63
C SER A 162 -13.37 -1.33 -29.64
N LEU A 163 -13.17 -0.72 -28.48
CA LEU A 163 -12.71 0.69 -28.40
C LEU A 163 -11.26 0.86 -28.91
N GLU A 164 -10.40 -0.14 -28.64
CA GLU A 164 -9.03 -0.16 -29.16
C GLU A 164 -9.03 -0.52 -30.66
N GLU A 165 -9.91 -1.43 -31.09
CA GLU A 165 -10.09 -1.84 -32.48
C GLU A 165 -10.62 -0.67 -33.33
N ALA A 166 -11.64 0.05 -32.89
CA ALA A 166 -12.14 1.26 -33.55
C ALA A 166 -11.08 2.35 -33.71
N SER A 167 -10.20 2.51 -32.74
CA SER A 167 -9.06 3.43 -32.86
C SER A 167 -8.09 2.98 -33.96
N ALA A 168 -7.84 1.68 -34.07
CA ALA A 168 -6.99 1.12 -35.13
C ALA A 168 -7.63 1.27 -36.50
N ASP A 169 -8.95 1.04 -36.65
CA ASP A 169 -9.70 1.24 -37.89
C ASP A 169 -9.67 2.69 -38.40
N LEU A 170 -9.55 3.64 -37.47
CA LEU A 170 -9.32 5.06 -37.75
C LEU A 170 -7.86 5.38 -38.12
N GLY A 171 -7.01 4.35 -38.31
CA GLY A 171 -5.61 4.49 -38.74
C GLY A 171 -4.65 4.89 -37.59
N GLN A 172 -5.08 4.81 -36.31
CA GLN A 172 -4.21 5.13 -35.20
C GLN A 172 -3.27 3.98 -34.87
N GLY A 173 -1.97 4.28 -34.70
CA GLY A 173 -0.99 3.27 -34.26
C GLY A 173 -1.18 2.85 -32.80
N PRO A 174 -0.57 1.69 -32.40
CA PRO A 174 -0.74 1.11 -31.04
C PRO A 174 -0.36 2.06 -29.90
N TRP A 175 0.65 2.91 -30.12
CA TRP A 175 1.10 3.91 -29.12
C TRP A 175 0.07 5.02 -28.92
N THR A 176 -0.51 5.53 -30.01
CA THR A 176 -1.55 6.56 -29.95
C THR A 176 -2.83 6.02 -29.33
N THR A 177 -3.23 4.80 -29.71
CA THR A 177 -4.37 4.09 -29.10
C THR A 177 -4.17 3.90 -27.60
N PHE A 178 -2.95 3.50 -27.18
CA PHE A 178 -2.65 3.37 -25.75
C PHE A 178 -2.90 4.69 -25.00
N TRP A 179 -2.32 5.79 -25.44
CA TRP A 179 -2.41 7.05 -24.71
C TRP A 179 -3.77 7.74 -24.82
N LYS A 180 -4.47 7.62 -25.96
CA LYS A 180 -5.75 8.31 -26.18
C LYS A 180 -6.97 7.48 -25.74
N VAL A 181 -6.88 6.15 -25.72
CA VAL A 181 -8.00 5.26 -25.41
C VAL A 181 -7.72 4.43 -24.17
N THR A 182 -6.68 3.57 -24.19
CA THR A 182 -6.43 2.60 -23.12
C THR A 182 -6.08 3.28 -21.80
N PHE A 183 -5.15 4.24 -21.82
CA PHE A 183 -4.64 4.89 -20.61
C PHE A 183 -5.73 5.68 -19.86
N PRO A 184 -6.55 6.54 -20.49
CA PRO A 184 -7.63 7.24 -19.81
C PRO A 184 -8.67 6.28 -19.20
N LEU A 185 -9.04 5.24 -19.92
CA LEU A 185 -9.97 4.20 -19.42
C LEU A 185 -9.38 3.37 -18.29
N ALA A 186 -8.07 3.13 -18.33
CA ALA A 186 -7.35 2.40 -17.29
C ALA A 186 -6.97 3.27 -16.07
N ALA A 187 -7.05 4.59 -16.17
CA ALA A 187 -6.57 5.53 -15.15
C ALA A 187 -7.05 5.22 -13.72
N PRO A 188 -8.31 4.86 -13.44
CA PRO A 188 -8.73 4.47 -12.11
C PRO A 188 -7.99 3.22 -11.59
N GLY A 189 -7.71 2.26 -12.47
CA GLY A 189 -6.92 1.06 -12.14
C GLY A 189 -5.45 1.39 -11.90
N ILE A 190 -4.89 2.32 -12.67
CA ILE A 190 -3.52 2.81 -12.50
C ILE A 190 -3.36 3.47 -11.13
N VAL A 191 -4.28 4.37 -10.75
CA VAL A 191 -4.27 5.01 -9.44
C VAL A 191 -4.39 3.97 -8.32
N SER A 192 -5.30 2.99 -8.46
CA SER A 192 -5.45 1.90 -7.48
C SER A 192 -4.18 1.06 -7.35
N SER A 193 -3.52 0.75 -8.48
CA SER A 193 -2.26 0.02 -8.51
C SER A 193 -1.13 0.81 -7.83
N LEU A 194 -1.00 2.10 -8.13
CA LEU A 194 -0.01 2.98 -7.50
C LEU A 194 -0.20 3.02 -5.98
N LEU A 195 -1.43 3.21 -5.51
CA LEU A 195 -1.73 3.26 -4.08
C LEU A 195 -1.47 1.92 -3.40
N LEU A 196 -1.88 0.81 -4.02
CA LEU A 196 -1.66 -0.53 -3.47
C LEU A 196 -0.15 -0.85 -3.36
N CYS A 197 0.62 -0.61 -4.43
CA CYS A 197 2.06 -0.86 -4.43
C CYS A 197 2.80 0.06 -3.47
N PHE A 198 2.39 1.35 -3.37
CA PHE A 198 2.94 2.27 -2.39
C PHE A 198 2.72 1.76 -0.96
N THR A 199 1.48 1.41 -0.62
CA THR A 199 1.13 0.95 0.73
C THR A 199 1.88 -0.33 1.09
N THR A 200 1.89 -1.32 0.17
CA THR A 200 2.60 -2.58 0.36
C THR A 200 4.11 -2.36 0.57
N SER A 201 4.72 -1.47 -0.21
CA SER A 201 6.16 -1.15 -0.06
C SER A 201 6.47 -0.34 1.18
N PHE A 202 5.56 0.58 1.58
CA PHE A 202 5.74 1.44 2.74
C PHE A 202 5.72 0.67 4.06
N ASP A 203 4.86 -0.35 4.15
CA ASP A 203 4.67 -1.17 5.35
C ASP A 203 5.59 -2.40 5.41
N GLU A 204 6.36 -2.65 4.33
CA GLU A 204 7.17 -3.85 4.23
C GLU A 204 8.40 -3.77 5.14
N TYR A 205 8.52 -4.75 6.05
CA TYR A 205 9.59 -4.83 7.04
C TYR A 205 10.61 -5.94 6.73
N LEU A 206 10.13 -7.14 6.33
CA LEU A 206 11.00 -8.32 6.27
C LEU A 206 12.07 -8.21 5.18
N LEU A 207 11.70 -7.81 3.97
CA LEU A 207 12.66 -7.60 2.89
C LEU A 207 13.62 -6.47 3.24
N ALA A 208 13.09 -5.37 3.81
CA ALA A 208 13.93 -4.26 4.25
C ALA A 208 14.94 -4.68 5.32
N ALA A 209 14.56 -5.54 6.29
CA ALA A 209 15.44 -5.98 7.35
C ALA A 209 16.68 -6.75 6.85
N PHE A 210 16.57 -7.45 5.72
CA PHE A 210 17.69 -8.19 5.11
C PHE A 210 18.48 -7.38 4.08
N LEU A 211 17.87 -6.35 3.48
CA LEU A 211 18.41 -5.68 2.30
C LEU A 211 18.76 -4.19 2.52
N ALA A 212 18.55 -3.66 3.72
CA ALA A 212 18.68 -2.23 4.01
C ALA A 212 20.16 -1.72 4.02
N GLY A 213 21.12 -2.57 4.29
CA GLY A 213 22.47 -2.12 4.54
C GLY A 213 22.54 -1.16 5.75
N ASN A 214 23.02 0.06 5.52
CA ASN A 214 23.11 1.11 6.54
C ASN A 214 21.87 2.02 6.59
N ASP A 215 20.97 1.90 5.63
CA ASP A 215 19.79 2.74 5.53
C ASP A 215 18.58 2.04 6.20
N ALA A 216 17.84 2.76 7.01
CA ALA A 216 16.63 2.22 7.65
C ALA A 216 15.38 2.80 6.99
N THR A 217 14.44 1.91 6.64
CA THR A 217 13.05 2.30 6.34
C THR A 217 12.27 2.51 7.63
N LEU A 218 11.10 3.16 7.54
CA LEU A 218 10.29 3.46 8.71
C LEU A 218 9.86 2.22 9.50
N PRO A 219 9.38 1.11 8.87
CA PRO A 219 9.07 -0.12 9.62
C PRO A 219 10.29 -0.70 10.33
N LEU A 220 11.46 -0.68 9.69
CA LEU A 220 12.70 -1.16 10.28
C LEU A 220 13.12 -0.29 11.47
N PHE A 221 13.00 1.04 11.35
CA PHE A 221 13.25 1.96 12.45
C PHE A 221 12.30 1.70 13.62
N ILE A 222 10.97 1.65 13.37
CA ILE A 222 9.96 1.39 14.40
C ILE A 222 10.30 0.09 15.15
N PHE A 223 10.55 -1.00 14.43
CA PHE A 223 10.87 -2.29 15.03
C PHE A 223 12.12 -2.21 15.94
N SER A 224 13.13 -1.45 15.54
CA SER A 224 14.34 -1.20 16.35
C SER A 224 14.03 -0.47 17.66
N GLN A 225 13.05 0.45 17.66
CA GLN A 225 12.66 1.23 18.85
C GLN A 225 11.85 0.41 19.85
N LEU A 226 11.08 -0.61 19.39
CA LEU A 226 10.27 -1.46 20.27
C LEU A 226 11.10 -2.23 21.31
N ARG A 227 12.40 -2.39 21.09
CA ARG A 227 13.32 -3.02 22.04
C ARG A 227 13.59 -2.15 23.29
N PHE A 228 13.27 -0.87 23.24
CA PHE A 228 13.58 0.07 24.31
C PHE A 228 12.27 0.68 24.87
N PRO A 229 11.84 0.26 26.08
CA PRO A 229 10.58 0.73 26.67
C PRO A 229 10.48 2.27 26.77
N THR A 230 11.60 2.93 27.01
CA THR A 230 11.67 4.40 27.10
C THR A 230 11.36 5.12 25.77
N ARG A 231 11.45 4.42 24.62
CA ARG A 231 11.20 4.97 23.29
C ARG A 231 9.79 4.62 22.75
N LEU A 232 9.06 3.77 23.47
CA LEU A 232 7.71 3.36 23.08
C LEU A 232 6.75 4.54 22.93
N PRO A 233 6.70 5.54 23.85
CA PRO A 233 5.74 6.64 23.71
C PRO A 233 5.96 7.48 22.45
N GLY A 234 7.21 7.75 22.07
CA GLY A 234 7.51 8.43 20.79
C GLY A 234 7.09 7.61 19.58
N THR A 235 7.21 6.28 19.65
CA THR A 235 6.74 5.37 18.58
C THR A 235 5.20 5.36 18.51
N LEU A 236 4.51 5.43 19.67
CA LEU A 236 3.04 5.55 19.70
C LEU A 236 2.57 6.91 19.14
N ALA A 237 3.29 8.00 19.44
CA ALA A 237 3.02 9.30 18.83
C ALA A 237 3.14 9.26 17.30
N LEU A 238 4.19 8.61 16.79
CA LEU A 238 4.35 8.39 15.34
C LEU A 238 3.19 7.57 14.76
N GLY A 239 2.86 6.43 15.36
CA GLY A 239 1.74 5.59 14.94
C GLY A 239 0.42 6.35 14.93
N SER A 240 0.20 7.21 15.91
CA SER A 240 -0.99 8.08 15.98
C SER A 240 -1.02 9.10 14.84
N CYS A 241 0.12 9.73 14.52
CA CYS A 241 0.20 10.64 13.37
C CYS A 241 -0.09 9.93 12.04
N ILE A 242 0.47 8.73 11.84
CA ILE A 242 0.23 7.93 10.64
C ILE A 242 -1.25 7.53 10.55
N LEU A 243 -1.84 7.08 11.65
CA LEU A 243 -3.26 6.73 11.72
C LEU A 243 -4.16 7.91 11.35
N ILE A 244 -3.92 9.09 11.95
CA ILE A 244 -4.69 10.31 11.67
C ILE A 244 -4.51 10.72 10.21
N ALA A 245 -3.29 10.72 9.68
CA ALA A 245 -3.02 11.05 8.29
C ALA A 245 -3.74 10.08 7.34
N SER A 246 -3.69 8.78 7.60
CA SER A 246 -4.39 7.76 6.82
C SER A 246 -5.91 7.96 6.85
N CYS A 247 -6.49 8.24 8.01
CA CYS A 247 -7.93 8.54 8.14
C CYS A 247 -8.32 9.80 7.32
N ILE A 248 -7.51 10.85 7.37
CA ILE A 248 -7.75 12.08 6.60
C ILE A 248 -7.69 11.78 5.09
N ILE A 249 -6.66 11.07 4.63
CA ILE A 249 -6.48 10.74 3.21
C ILE A 249 -7.64 9.90 2.70
N VAL A 250 -8.03 8.85 3.44
CA VAL A 250 -9.15 7.96 3.06
C VAL A 250 -10.47 8.73 3.02
N THR A 251 -10.75 9.53 4.04
CA THR A 251 -11.99 10.34 4.12
C THR A 251 -12.05 11.35 2.98
N PHE A 252 -10.93 12.01 2.70
CA PHE A 252 -10.84 12.98 1.60
C PHE A 252 -10.99 12.31 0.22
N SER A 253 -10.37 11.16 0.03
CA SER A 253 -10.50 10.36 -1.20
C SER A 253 -11.95 9.92 -1.43
N GLU A 254 -12.62 9.44 -0.38
CA GLU A 254 -14.02 9.03 -0.46
C GLU A 254 -14.95 10.23 -0.74
N TRP A 255 -14.69 11.36 -0.13
CA TRP A 255 -15.43 12.59 -0.38
C TRP A 255 -15.28 13.07 -1.84
N LEU A 256 -14.05 13.02 -2.40
CA LEU A 256 -13.83 13.33 -3.81
C LEU A 256 -14.56 12.35 -4.74
N ARG A 257 -14.51 11.05 -4.41
CA ARG A 257 -15.18 10.01 -5.17
C ARG A 257 -16.69 10.25 -5.24
N ARG A 258 -17.32 10.63 -4.13
CA ARG A 258 -18.76 10.92 -4.08
C ARG A 258 -19.15 12.15 -4.87
N ARG A 259 -18.27 13.14 -5.03
CA ARG A 259 -18.54 14.32 -5.84
C ARG A 259 -18.44 14.06 -7.36
N GLY A 260 -17.70 13.04 -7.77
CA GLY A 260 -17.51 12.68 -9.19
C GLY A 260 -18.55 11.72 -9.77
N VAL A 261 -19.49 11.21 -8.96
CA VAL A 261 -20.59 10.34 -9.41
C VAL A 261 -21.83 11.21 -9.54
N PRO A 262 -22.37 11.46 -10.75
CA PRO A 262 -23.71 12.04 -10.88
C PRO A 262 -24.70 11.11 -10.19
N SER A 263 -25.52 11.64 -9.29
CA SER A 263 -26.62 10.89 -8.67
C SER A 263 -27.51 10.29 -9.76
N GLN A 264 -27.52 8.97 -9.88
CA GLN A 264 -28.51 8.25 -10.69
C GLN A 264 -29.87 8.17 -9.92
N ASP A 265 -30.26 9.25 -9.26
CA ASP A 265 -31.59 9.42 -8.73
C ASP A 265 -32.39 10.26 -9.71
N GLY A 266 -32.94 9.62 -10.72
CA GLY A 266 -33.82 10.30 -11.66
C GLY A 266 -34.33 9.37 -12.74
N GLY A 267 -35.33 8.56 -12.42
CA GLY A 267 -36.11 7.97 -13.49
C GLY A 267 -36.68 6.56 -13.26
N LEU A 268 -37.48 6.40 -12.25
CA LEU A 268 -38.59 5.45 -12.33
C LEU A 268 -39.87 6.23 -11.90
N VAL A 269 -40.50 6.85 -12.90
CA VAL A 269 -41.94 7.16 -12.89
C VAL A 269 -42.54 6.37 -14.03
#